data_aa5a3c4f7bb1f12e52ae4355bd07ed09
#
_entry.id   aa5a3c4f7bb1f12e52ae4355bd07ed09
#
_cell.length_a   1.000
_cell.length_b   1.000
_cell.length_c   1.000
_cell.angle_alpha   90.00
_cell.angle_beta   90.00
_cell.angle_gamma   90.00
#
_symmetry.space_group_name_H-M   'P 1'
#
loop_
_entity.id
_entity.type
_entity.pdbx_description
1 polymer ?
#
loop_
_entity_poly.entity_id
_entity_poly.type
_entity_poly.pdbx_seq_one_letter_code
_entity_poly.pdbx_strand_id
1 'polypeptide(L)'
;LAEGIYVLHNPRANESWPQSNSLVVVGSKAVLVVDANYLPGTAQGDIDIIRGLTDKPVRYLVNTHWHYDHTNGNSVYRREFPGLSIVAHPETRRLLRENSPRYLASVLAPDSPVRKSVRNSRKVLTELGDTGDTADRSLYQRRLAQRELELAQLATVVTELPDWLVDRELALDLGGRRVLIRHFGRGNTPGDLVVILPRERIVATGDLVVSPVPYAYNSSPGSW
;
A
#
# COMPACT_ATOMS: atom_id res chain seq x y z
N LEU A 1 -2.28 8.43 -17.17
CA LEU A 1 -2.78 9.78 -16.84
C LEU A 1 -2.19 10.86 -17.76
N ALA A 2 -0.90 10.87 -17.91
CA ALA A 2 -0.13 11.71 -18.83
C ALA A 2 1.13 10.95 -19.24
N GLU A 3 1.90 11.44 -20.21
CA GLU A 3 3.15 10.80 -20.62
C GLU A 3 4.08 10.60 -19.41
N GLY A 4 4.54 9.38 -19.20
CA GLY A 4 5.39 8.99 -18.08
C GLY A 4 4.72 9.04 -16.70
N ILE A 5 3.38 9.10 -16.62
CA ILE A 5 2.64 9.07 -15.36
C ILE A 5 1.56 7.98 -15.42
N TYR A 6 1.68 6.99 -14.53
CA TYR A 6 0.85 5.80 -14.53
C TYR A 6 0.22 5.58 -13.15
N VAL A 7 -1.00 5.04 -13.14
CA VAL A 7 -1.61 4.47 -11.94
C VAL A 7 -1.62 2.96 -12.09
N LEU A 8 -1.00 2.29 -11.15
CA LEU A 8 -1.13 0.86 -10.99
C LEU A 8 -2.36 0.62 -10.11
N HIS A 9 -3.40 0.12 -10.75
CA HIS A 9 -4.71 -0.01 -10.12
C HIS A 9 -4.91 -1.41 -9.58
N ASN A 10 -5.17 -1.53 -8.28
CA ASN A 10 -5.41 -2.79 -7.58
C ASN A 10 -6.89 -2.91 -7.18
N PRO A 11 -7.81 -3.32 -8.09
CA PRO A 11 -9.24 -3.24 -7.84
C PRO A 11 -9.80 -4.28 -6.87
N ARG A 12 -9.00 -5.23 -6.41
CA ARG A 12 -9.51 -6.42 -5.73
C ARG A 12 -9.19 -6.46 -4.24
N ALA A 13 -10.13 -5.92 -3.45
CA ALA A 13 -10.21 -6.17 -2.02
C ALA A 13 -11.26 -7.24 -1.65
N ASN A 14 -11.64 -8.10 -2.58
CA ASN A 14 -12.90 -8.85 -2.48
C ASN A 14 -12.99 -9.89 -1.37
N GLU A 15 -11.98 -10.30 -0.72
CA GLU A 15 -12.03 -11.30 0.36
C GLU A 15 -10.90 -11.11 1.36
N SER A 16 -10.17 -10.01 1.25
CA SER A 16 -9.00 -9.71 2.05
C SER A 16 -8.93 -8.19 2.33
N TRP A 17 -7.86 -7.73 2.95
CA TRP A 17 -7.60 -6.31 3.13
C TRP A 17 -7.35 -5.63 1.78
N PRO A 18 -7.80 -4.37 1.59
CA PRO A 18 -7.54 -3.64 0.34
C PRO A 18 -6.04 -3.48 0.08
N GLN A 19 -5.69 -3.43 -1.20
CA GLN A 19 -4.38 -2.97 -1.65
C GLN A 19 -4.50 -1.49 -1.98
N SER A 20 -3.47 -0.69 -1.76
CA SER A 20 -3.44 0.66 -2.31
C SER A 20 -3.30 0.64 -3.83
N ASN A 21 -3.69 1.73 -4.47
CA ASN A 21 -3.22 2.02 -5.82
C ASN A 21 -1.86 2.71 -5.71
N SER A 22 -0.96 2.47 -6.67
CA SER A 22 0.33 3.12 -6.71
C SER A 22 0.39 4.13 -7.86
N LEU A 23 0.89 5.34 -7.60
CA LEU A 23 1.20 6.30 -8.67
C LEU A 23 2.68 6.15 -9.02
N VAL A 24 2.98 5.99 -10.32
CA VAL A 24 4.35 5.94 -10.85
C VAL A 24 4.60 7.20 -11.67
N VAL A 25 5.66 7.92 -11.32
CA VAL A 25 6.07 9.17 -11.97
C VAL A 25 7.47 8.99 -12.53
N VAL A 26 7.56 8.92 -13.87
CA VAL A 26 8.83 8.74 -14.59
C VAL A 26 9.35 10.09 -15.04
N GLY A 27 10.53 10.47 -14.55
CA GLY A 27 11.31 11.61 -15.04
C GLY A 27 12.44 11.16 -15.96
N SER A 28 13.24 12.12 -16.49
CA SER A 28 14.37 11.75 -17.35
C SER A 28 15.56 11.15 -16.56
N LYS A 29 15.63 11.36 -15.25
CA LYS A 29 16.75 10.91 -14.40
C LYS A 29 16.34 9.86 -13.36
N ALA A 30 15.09 9.85 -12.91
CA ALA A 30 14.61 9.00 -11.83
C ALA A 30 13.10 8.75 -11.92
N VAL A 31 12.68 7.70 -11.22
CA VAL A 31 11.28 7.36 -10.98
C VAL A 31 10.94 7.62 -9.51
N LEU A 32 9.75 8.16 -9.27
CA LEU A 32 9.10 8.25 -7.98
C LEU A 32 7.85 7.37 -7.99
N VAL A 33 7.66 6.60 -6.92
CA VAL A 33 6.46 5.79 -6.70
C VAL A 33 5.75 6.33 -5.45
N VAL A 34 4.43 6.32 -5.46
CA VAL A 34 3.59 6.67 -4.30
C VAL A 34 2.87 5.41 -3.85
N ASP A 35 3.08 5.06 -2.58
CA ASP A 35 2.56 3.90 -1.86
C ASP A 35 3.04 2.54 -2.39
N ALA A 36 3.09 1.56 -1.48
CA ALA A 36 3.81 0.30 -1.67
C ALA A 36 2.93 -0.95 -1.50
N ASN A 37 1.63 -0.79 -1.43
CA ASN A 37 0.68 -1.89 -1.25
C ASN A 37 0.74 -2.62 0.12
N TYR A 38 -0.26 -3.49 0.34
CA TYR A 38 -0.42 -4.31 1.53
C TYR A 38 0.38 -5.61 1.47
N LEU A 39 0.32 -6.32 0.34
CA LEU A 39 0.98 -7.59 0.18
C LEU A 39 2.31 -7.46 -0.56
N PRO A 40 3.39 -8.06 -0.05
CA PRO A 40 4.70 -8.07 -0.72
C PRO A 40 4.65 -8.52 -2.18
N GLY A 41 3.80 -9.50 -2.51
CA GLY A 41 3.63 -9.97 -3.87
C GLY A 41 2.98 -8.94 -4.80
N THR A 42 2.07 -8.12 -4.29
CA THR A 42 1.48 -7.01 -5.05
C THR A 42 2.54 -5.93 -5.32
N ALA A 43 3.32 -5.57 -4.29
CA ALA A 43 4.45 -4.65 -4.46
C ALA A 43 5.48 -5.16 -5.49
N GLN A 44 5.77 -6.47 -5.48
CA GLN A 44 6.65 -7.07 -6.49
C GLN A 44 6.05 -6.99 -7.90
N GLY A 45 4.75 -7.25 -8.04
CA GLY A 45 4.04 -7.09 -9.31
C GLY A 45 4.10 -5.67 -9.85
N ASP A 46 3.92 -4.66 -8.99
CA ASP A 46 4.08 -3.25 -9.34
C ASP A 46 5.51 -2.96 -9.84
N ILE A 47 6.52 -3.48 -9.16
CA ILE A 47 7.93 -3.33 -9.54
C ILE A 47 8.21 -3.94 -10.91
N ASP A 48 7.65 -5.12 -11.18
CA ASP A 48 7.82 -5.79 -12.48
C ASP A 48 7.17 -4.98 -13.62
N ILE A 49 6.00 -4.37 -13.38
CA ILE A 49 5.36 -3.45 -14.31
C ILE A 49 6.24 -2.21 -14.51
N ILE A 50 6.76 -1.60 -13.44
CA ILE A 50 7.64 -0.41 -13.52
C ILE A 50 8.87 -0.69 -14.38
N ARG A 51 9.51 -1.86 -14.23
CA ARG A 51 10.64 -2.30 -15.03
C ARG A 51 10.29 -2.47 -16.51
N GLY A 52 9.05 -2.83 -16.82
CA GLY A 52 8.53 -2.86 -18.19
C GLY A 52 8.24 -1.48 -18.79
N LEU A 53 8.00 -0.47 -17.96
CA LEU A 53 7.69 0.90 -18.39
C LEU A 53 8.94 1.74 -18.64
N THR A 54 10.04 1.48 -17.92
CA THR A 54 11.24 2.32 -17.96
C THR A 54 12.47 1.61 -17.38
N ASP A 55 13.64 1.95 -17.90
CA ASP A 55 14.96 1.57 -17.39
C ASP A 55 15.53 2.57 -16.37
N LYS A 56 14.79 3.67 -16.08
CA LYS A 56 15.23 4.67 -15.12
C LYS A 56 15.17 4.14 -13.69
N PRO A 57 16.15 4.51 -12.83
CA PRO A 57 16.18 4.03 -11.46
C PRO A 57 15.01 4.57 -10.64
N VAL A 58 14.35 3.70 -9.89
CA VAL A 58 13.41 4.12 -8.84
C VAL A 58 14.24 4.66 -7.67
N ARG A 59 14.13 5.95 -7.42
CA ARG A 59 14.90 6.66 -6.39
C ARG A 59 14.06 7.07 -5.20
N TYR A 60 12.76 7.21 -5.39
CA TYR A 60 11.86 7.71 -4.34
C TYR A 60 10.63 6.83 -4.24
N LEU A 61 10.32 6.40 -3.02
CA LEU A 61 9.04 5.83 -2.63
C LEU A 61 8.42 6.77 -1.61
N VAL A 62 7.25 7.32 -1.89
CA VAL A 62 6.52 8.19 -0.97
C VAL A 62 5.44 7.38 -0.31
N ASN A 63 5.47 7.26 1.02
CA ASN A 63 4.32 6.76 1.75
C ASN A 63 3.41 7.94 2.08
N THR A 64 2.19 7.92 1.56
CA THR A 64 1.19 8.97 1.84
C THR A 64 0.86 9.01 3.33
N HIS A 65 0.72 7.85 3.96
CA HIS A 65 0.46 7.71 5.38
C HIS A 65 0.91 6.33 5.90
N TRP A 66 0.64 6.03 7.17
CA TRP A 66 1.20 4.84 7.85
C TRP A 66 0.39 3.55 7.71
N HIS A 67 -0.80 3.54 7.11
CA HIS A 67 -1.59 2.33 7.00
C HIS A 67 -0.88 1.24 6.20
N TYR A 68 -1.17 -0.01 6.54
CA TYR A 68 -0.39 -1.17 6.09
C TYR A 68 -0.53 -1.46 4.60
N ASP A 69 -1.68 -1.11 4.03
CA ASP A 69 -1.97 -1.21 2.60
C ASP A 69 -1.21 -0.18 1.74
N HIS A 70 -0.54 0.77 2.38
CA HIS A 70 0.34 1.76 1.73
C HIS A 70 1.82 1.51 2.01
N THR A 71 2.17 0.64 2.99
CA THR A 71 3.52 0.60 3.54
C THR A 71 4.16 -0.79 3.69
N ASN A 72 3.37 -1.88 3.70
CA ASN A 72 3.93 -3.23 3.93
C ASN A 72 4.90 -3.66 2.82
N GLY A 73 4.75 -3.14 1.60
CA GLY A 73 5.67 -3.40 0.50
C GLY A 73 6.98 -2.60 0.54
N ASN A 74 7.18 -1.68 1.49
CA ASN A 74 8.39 -0.85 1.58
C ASN A 74 9.68 -1.67 1.51
N SER A 75 9.75 -2.78 2.23
CA SER A 75 10.94 -3.65 2.25
C SER A 75 11.20 -4.33 0.90
N VAL A 76 10.16 -4.60 0.11
CA VAL A 76 10.30 -5.15 -1.25
C VAL A 76 10.94 -4.10 -2.15
N TYR A 77 10.42 -2.87 -2.15
CA TYR A 77 11.02 -1.76 -2.91
C TYR A 77 12.47 -1.49 -2.49
N ARG A 78 12.77 -1.49 -1.19
CA ARG A 78 14.13 -1.28 -0.68
C ARG A 78 15.10 -2.36 -1.17
N ARG A 79 14.68 -3.61 -1.17
CA ARG A 79 15.48 -4.74 -1.66
C ARG A 79 15.73 -4.65 -3.15
N GLU A 80 14.71 -4.31 -3.93
CA GLU A 80 14.77 -4.30 -5.40
C GLU A 80 15.46 -3.07 -5.98
N PHE A 81 15.53 -1.97 -5.23
CA PHE A 81 16.15 -0.71 -5.66
C PHE A 81 17.17 -0.21 -4.64
N PRO A 82 18.42 -0.68 -4.71
CA PRO A 82 19.51 -0.16 -3.87
C PRO A 82 19.66 1.36 -4.07
N GLY A 83 19.64 2.12 -2.97
CA GLY A 83 19.67 3.58 -3.01
C GLY A 83 18.31 4.28 -3.17
N LEU A 84 17.22 3.52 -3.03
CA LEU A 84 15.88 4.08 -2.84
C LEU A 84 15.83 4.90 -1.53
N SER A 85 15.22 6.08 -1.58
CA SER A 85 14.80 6.83 -0.39
C SER A 85 13.30 6.65 -0.16
N ILE A 86 12.91 6.27 1.05
CA ILE A 86 11.51 6.19 1.44
C ILE A 86 11.15 7.50 2.15
N VAL A 87 10.26 8.25 1.52
CA VAL A 87 9.84 9.59 1.94
C VAL A 87 8.52 9.50 2.67
N ALA A 88 8.41 10.07 3.87
CA ALA A 88 7.16 10.15 4.61
C ALA A 88 7.17 11.29 5.64
N HIS A 89 6.01 11.56 6.23
CA HIS A 89 5.91 12.47 7.37
C HIS A 89 6.52 11.84 8.64
N PRO A 90 7.12 12.62 9.58
CA PRO A 90 7.64 12.10 10.85
C PRO A 90 6.63 11.25 11.64
N GLU A 91 5.36 11.66 11.69
CA GLU A 91 4.30 10.89 12.34
C GLU A 91 4.03 9.55 11.68
N THR A 92 4.09 9.48 10.34
CA THR A 92 4.01 8.21 9.58
C THR A 92 5.12 7.25 10.03
N ARG A 93 6.37 7.71 10.11
CA ARG A 93 7.48 6.90 10.60
C ARG A 93 7.29 6.45 12.06
N ARG A 94 6.82 7.34 12.93
CA ARG A 94 6.56 7.02 14.33
C ARG A 94 5.50 5.94 14.47
N LEU A 95 4.36 6.13 13.80
CA LEU A 95 3.23 5.20 13.86
C LEU A 95 3.55 3.83 13.24
N LEU A 96 4.32 3.79 12.14
CA LEU A 96 4.83 2.54 11.57
C LEU A 96 5.69 1.77 12.58
N ARG A 97 6.65 2.44 13.23
CA ARG A 97 7.52 1.82 14.23
C ARG A 97 6.72 1.23 15.39
N GLU A 98 5.70 1.93 15.84
CA GLU A 98 4.90 1.52 17.01
C GLU A 98 3.87 0.43 16.67
N ASN A 99 3.22 0.54 15.52
CA ASN A 99 2.03 -0.27 15.21
C ASN A 99 2.30 -1.48 14.31
N SER A 100 3.23 -1.39 13.35
CA SER A 100 3.45 -2.50 12.41
C SER A 100 3.85 -3.82 13.09
N PRO A 101 4.77 -3.86 14.06
CA PRO A 101 5.10 -5.12 14.72
C PRO A 101 3.92 -5.72 15.49
N ARG A 102 3.11 -4.87 16.13
CA ARG A 102 1.91 -5.30 16.88
C ARG A 102 0.84 -5.84 15.94
N TYR A 103 0.63 -5.15 14.83
CA TYR A 103 -0.30 -5.58 13.80
C TYR A 103 0.09 -6.94 13.22
N LEU A 104 1.33 -7.11 12.77
CA LEU A 104 1.82 -8.37 12.23
C LEU A 104 1.69 -9.50 13.25
N ALA A 105 2.09 -9.27 14.50
CA ALA A 105 1.91 -10.24 15.57
C ALA A 105 0.44 -10.62 15.76
N SER A 106 -0.48 -9.66 15.74
CA SER A 106 -1.91 -9.90 15.94
C SER A 106 -2.55 -10.68 14.78
N VAL A 107 -2.19 -10.34 13.54
CA VAL A 107 -2.73 -11.00 12.35
C VAL A 107 -2.19 -12.43 12.19
N LEU A 108 -0.95 -12.65 12.59
CA LEU A 108 -0.30 -13.96 12.52
C LEU A 108 -0.59 -14.86 13.75
N ALA A 109 -1.22 -14.31 14.79
CA ALA A 109 -1.57 -15.07 15.98
C ALA A 109 -2.49 -16.28 15.67
N PRO A 110 -2.38 -17.39 16.42
CA PRO A 110 -3.16 -18.62 16.16
C PRO A 110 -4.69 -18.42 16.18
N ASP A 111 -5.16 -17.45 16.95
CA ASP A 111 -6.57 -17.11 17.14
C ASP A 111 -7.02 -15.86 16.36
N SER A 112 -6.17 -15.33 15.47
CA SER A 112 -6.47 -14.15 14.66
C SER A 112 -7.75 -14.32 13.83
N PRO A 113 -8.45 -13.23 13.50
CA PRO A 113 -9.62 -13.26 12.62
C PRO A 113 -9.34 -13.90 11.26
N VAL A 114 -8.14 -13.66 10.70
CA VAL A 114 -7.73 -14.25 9.42
C VAL A 114 -7.61 -15.77 9.53
N ARG A 115 -6.95 -16.29 10.56
CA ARG A 115 -6.85 -17.74 10.78
C ARG A 115 -8.20 -18.37 11.13
N LYS A 116 -9.08 -17.68 11.86
CA LYS A 116 -10.46 -18.11 12.09
C LYS A 116 -11.22 -18.22 10.75
N SER A 117 -11.06 -17.25 9.87
CA SER A 117 -11.65 -17.29 8.52
C SER A 117 -11.16 -18.49 7.71
N VAL A 118 -9.85 -18.79 7.75
CA VAL A 118 -9.27 -19.99 7.10
C VAL A 118 -9.92 -21.27 7.65
N ARG A 119 -9.96 -21.43 8.98
CA ARG A 119 -10.58 -22.61 9.60
C ARG A 119 -12.06 -22.76 9.24
N ASN A 120 -12.80 -21.64 9.28
CA ASN A 120 -14.21 -21.66 8.92
C ASN A 120 -14.43 -22.04 7.44
N SER A 121 -13.64 -21.46 6.53
CA SER A 121 -13.73 -21.78 5.10
C SER A 121 -13.46 -23.28 4.85
N ARG A 122 -12.44 -23.85 5.48
CA ARG A 122 -12.14 -25.28 5.38
C ARG A 122 -13.29 -26.14 5.92
N LYS A 123 -13.86 -25.78 7.08
CA LYS A 123 -15.00 -26.46 7.67
C LYS A 123 -16.21 -26.48 6.72
N VAL A 124 -16.61 -25.31 6.21
CA VAL A 124 -17.74 -25.18 5.28
C VAL A 124 -17.50 -25.99 4.00
N LEU A 125 -16.29 -25.95 3.43
CA LEU A 125 -15.96 -26.75 2.25
C LEU A 125 -16.06 -28.25 2.51
N THR A 126 -15.68 -28.71 3.69
CA THR A 126 -15.85 -30.12 4.11
C THR A 126 -17.32 -30.49 4.24
N GLU A 127 -18.14 -29.63 4.86
CA GLU A 127 -19.58 -29.85 5.06
C GLU A 127 -20.37 -29.83 3.73
N LEU A 128 -20.00 -28.97 2.80
CA LEU A 128 -20.61 -28.93 1.46
C LEU A 128 -20.32 -30.19 0.63
N GLY A 129 -19.21 -30.90 0.92
CA GLY A 129 -18.81 -32.08 0.14
C GLY A 129 -18.70 -31.79 -1.36
N ASP A 130 -18.77 -32.82 -2.22
CA ASP A 130 -18.65 -32.66 -3.67
C ASP A 130 -19.97 -32.29 -4.37
N THR A 131 -21.09 -32.42 -3.67
CA THR A 131 -22.47 -32.21 -4.18
C THR A 131 -23.14 -30.92 -3.70
N GLY A 132 -22.44 -30.10 -2.89
CA GLY A 132 -22.97 -28.85 -2.38
C GLY A 132 -23.14 -27.77 -3.45
N ASP A 133 -23.82 -26.66 -3.07
CA ASP A 133 -24.02 -25.51 -3.95
C ASP A 133 -22.68 -25.03 -4.54
N THR A 134 -22.63 -24.96 -5.87
CA THR A 134 -21.41 -24.60 -6.61
C THR A 134 -20.99 -23.14 -6.38
N ALA A 135 -21.96 -22.25 -6.11
CA ALA A 135 -21.70 -20.82 -5.85
C ALA A 135 -21.05 -20.65 -4.47
N ASP A 136 -21.60 -21.29 -3.42
CA ASP A 136 -21.06 -21.28 -2.09
C ASP A 136 -19.67 -21.93 -2.03
N ARG A 137 -19.52 -23.08 -2.69
CA ARG A 137 -18.21 -23.74 -2.79
C ARG A 137 -17.17 -22.82 -3.42
N SER A 138 -17.48 -22.20 -4.55
CA SER A 138 -16.58 -21.27 -5.24
C SER A 138 -16.22 -20.05 -4.37
N LEU A 139 -17.17 -19.52 -3.60
CA LEU A 139 -16.94 -18.42 -2.66
C LEU A 139 -15.95 -18.83 -1.57
N TYR A 140 -16.18 -19.95 -0.90
CA TYR A 140 -15.33 -20.40 0.20
C TYR A 140 -13.94 -20.87 -0.28
N GLN A 141 -13.84 -21.44 -1.49
CA GLN A 141 -12.54 -21.76 -2.10
C GLN A 141 -11.71 -20.49 -2.36
N ARG A 142 -12.32 -19.45 -2.98
CA ARG A 142 -11.64 -18.15 -3.20
C ARG A 142 -11.24 -17.51 -1.88
N ARG A 143 -12.13 -17.49 -0.88
CA ARG A 143 -11.86 -16.95 0.45
C ARG A 143 -10.72 -17.68 1.14
N LEU A 144 -10.72 -19.00 1.09
CA LEU A 144 -9.65 -19.81 1.66
C LEU A 144 -8.31 -19.49 1.02
N ALA A 145 -8.22 -19.57 -0.31
CA ALA A 145 -7.00 -19.30 -1.05
C ALA A 145 -6.46 -17.87 -0.78
N GLN A 146 -7.35 -16.88 -0.75
CA GLN A 146 -6.99 -15.49 -0.48
C GLN A 146 -6.43 -15.30 0.94
N ARG A 147 -7.08 -15.92 1.95
CA ARG A 147 -6.63 -15.80 3.34
C ARG A 147 -5.35 -16.57 3.63
N GLU A 148 -5.15 -17.71 3.00
CA GLU A 148 -3.89 -18.45 3.08
C GLU A 148 -2.74 -17.68 2.43
N LEU A 149 -2.97 -17.09 1.26
CA LEU A 149 -2.01 -16.21 0.58
C LEU A 149 -1.65 -14.99 1.44
N GLU A 150 -2.67 -14.34 2.03
CA GLU A 150 -2.48 -13.21 2.94
C GLU A 150 -1.58 -13.57 4.11
N LEU A 151 -1.87 -14.68 4.81
CA LEU A 151 -1.06 -15.15 5.93
C LEU A 151 0.38 -15.48 5.52
N ALA A 152 0.54 -16.16 4.39
CA ALA A 152 1.86 -16.54 3.88
C ALA A 152 2.70 -15.30 3.56
N GLN A 153 2.11 -14.30 2.91
CA GLN A 153 2.83 -13.07 2.53
C GLN A 153 3.08 -12.16 3.73
N LEU A 154 2.11 -11.99 4.64
CA LEU A 154 2.31 -11.17 5.84
C LEU A 154 3.40 -11.74 6.77
N ALA A 155 3.60 -13.04 6.76
CA ALA A 155 4.70 -13.68 7.49
C ALA A 155 6.09 -13.29 6.96
N THR A 156 6.16 -12.76 5.74
CA THR A 156 7.43 -12.29 5.13
C THR A 156 7.63 -10.77 5.24
N VAL A 157 6.65 -10.03 5.74
CA VAL A 157 6.74 -8.57 5.86
C VAL A 157 7.80 -8.20 6.89
N VAL A 158 8.73 -7.37 6.46
CA VAL A 158 9.67 -6.66 7.33
C VAL A 158 9.25 -5.20 7.38
N THR A 159 9.07 -4.67 8.59
CA THR A 159 8.73 -3.25 8.75
C THR A 159 9.93 -2.38 8.35
N GLU A 160 9.88 -1.84 7.14
CA GLU A 160 10.89 -0.91 6.62
C GLU A 160 10.42 0.53 6.89
N LEU A 161 11.24 1.28 7.63
CA LEU A 161 10.90 2.64 8.04
C LEU A 161 11.35 3.68 7.01
N PRO A 162 10.56 4.75 6.79
CA PRO A 162 11.01 5.90 6.00
C PRO A 162 12.31 6.50 6.53
N ASP A 163 13.20 6.89 5.63
CA ASP A 163 14.49 7.49 5.95
C ASP A 163 14.57 8.99 5.61
N TRP A 164 13.73 9.49 4.69
CA TRP A 164 13.64 10.89 4.37
C TRP A 164 12.33 11.49 4.88
N LEU A 165 12.42 12.35 5.90
CA LEU A 165 11.25 12.87 6.59
C LEU A 165 10.89 14.28 6.10
N VAL A 166 9.61 14.48 5.81
CA VAL A 166 9.02 15.72 5.31
C VAL A 166 7.95 16.22 6.29
N ASP A 167 8.27 17.27 7.03
CA ASP A 167 7.36 17.85 8.01
C ASP A 167 6.28 18.74 7.36
N ARG A 168 6.65 19.52 6.35
CA ARG A 168 5.74 20.47 5.67
C ARG A 168 5.72 20.31 4.18
N GLU A 169 6.86 20.46 3.53
CA GLU A 169 6.97 20.42 2.07
C GLU A 169 8.37 19.96 1.64
N LEU A 170 8.42 19.20 0.55
CA LEU A 170 9.61 18.84 -0.19
C LEU A 170 9.34 19.01 -1.69
N ALA A 171 10.27 19.64 -2.39
CA ALA A 171 10.26 19.68 -3.85
C ALA A 171 11.36 18.79 -4.42
N LEU A 172 11.01 17.90 -5.32
CA LEU A 172 11.93 17.02 -6.05
C LEU A 172 11.93 17.36 -7.54
N ASP A 173 13.07 17.20 -8.18
CA ASP A 173 13.19 17.22 -9.64
C ASP A 173 13.65 15.83 -10.12
N LEU A 174 12.80 15.16 -10.87
CA LEU A 174 13.07 13.83 -11.44
C LEU A 174 13.79 13.92 -12.80
N GLY A 175 14.38 15.06 -13.13
CA GLY A 175 14.95 15.38 -14.43
C GLY A 175 13.92 16.05 -15.32
N GLY A 176 13.69 17.36 -15.10
CA GLY A 176 12.73 18.18 -15.82
C GLY A 176 11.26 17.94 -15.46
N ARG A 177 11.00 17.11 -14.46
CA ARG A 177 9.67 16.91 -13.89
C ARG A 177 9.70 17.21 -12.41
N ARG A 178 9.07 18.32 -12.04
CA ARG A 178 8.96 18.78 -10.65
C ARG A 178 7.80 18.07 -9.96
N VAL A 179 8.09 17.53 -8.77
CA VAL A 179 7.12 16.92 -7.87
C VAL A 179 7.16 17.67 -6.56
N LEU A 180 6.00 18.03 -6.01
CA LEU A 180 5.86 18.60 -4.68
C LEU A 180 5.22 17.54 -3.77
N ILE A 181 5.78 17.37 -2.60
CA ILE A 181 5.26 16.50 -1.56
C ILE A 181 4.90 17.39 -0.38
N ARG A 182 3.64 17.37 0.06
CA ARG A 182 3.13 18.34 1.03
C ARG A 182 2.29 17.70 2.12
N HIS A 183 2.50 18.17 3.34
CA HIS A 183 1.61 17.94 4.47
C HIS A 183 0.67 19.15 4.63
N PHE A 184 -0.65 18.91 4.65
CA PHE A 184 -1.66 19.97 4.80
C PHE A 184 -2.27 20.01 6.21
N GLY A 185 -1.83 19.15 7.10
CA GLY A 185 -2.38 18.96 8.43
C GLY A 185 -2.91 17.57 8.65
N ARG A 186 -3.54 17.36 9.79
CA ARG A 186 -4.11 16.06 10.17
C ARG A 186 -5.41 15.82 9.39
N GLY A 187 -5.52 14.67 8.79
CA GLY A 187 -6.71 14.25 8.06
C GLY A 187 -7.07 12.81 8.38
N ASN A 188 -6.85 11.88 7.44
CA ASN A 188 -7.03 10.45 7.67
C ASN A 188 -6.09 9.95 8.78
N THR A 189 -4.86 10.47 8.80
CA THR A 189 -3.86 10.22 9.84
C THR A 189 -3.20 11.54 10.30
N PRO A 190 -2.36 11.52 11.34
CA PRO A 190 -1.59 12.71 11.72
C PRO A 190 -0.49 13.09 10.73
N GLY A 191 -0.15 12.24 9.76
CA GLY A 191 1.01 12.40 8.91
C GLY A 191 0.72 12.20 7.42
N ASP A 192 -0.47 12.60 6.95
CA ASP A 192 -0.82 12.45 5.55
C ASP A 192 0.01 13.37 4.66
N LEU A 193 0.64 12.80 3.63
CA LEU A 193 1.33 13.53 2.57
C LEU A 193 0.53 13.47 1.27
N VAL A 194 0.51 14.56 0.56
CA VAL A 194 -0.06 14.70 -0.77
C VAL A 194 1.06 14.91 -1.77
N VAL A 195 1.05 14.15 -2.87
CA VAL A 195 2.02 14.28 -3.96
C VAL A 195 1.37 15.04 -5.11
N ILE A 196 1.99 16.14 -5.51
CA ILE A 196 1.46 17.09 -6.50
C ILE A 196 2.42 17.18 -7.69
N LEU A 197 1.90 17.02 -8.89
CA LEU A 197 2.59 17.29 -10.15
C LEU A 197 1.98 18.57 -10.76
N PRO A 198 2.57 19.74 -10.49
CA PRO A 198 1.93 21.02 -10.82
C PRO A 198 1.74 21.23 -12.33
N ARG A 199 2.73 20.82 -13.14
CA ARG A 199 2.68 20.96 -14.59
C ARG A 199 1.59 20.12 -15.22
N GLU A 200 1.47 18.88 -14.76
CA GLU A 200 0.49 17.91 -15.27
C GLU A 200 -0.89 18.07 -14.64
N ARG A 201 -0.99 18.87 -13.55
CA ARG A 201 -2.22 19.09 -12.78
C ARG A 201 -2.79 17.80 -12.19
N ILE A 202 -1.88 16.93 -11.72
CA ILE A 202 -2.21 15.63 -11.10
C ILE A 202 -1.86 15.71 -9.63
N VAL A 203 -2.71 15.08 -8.81
CA VAL A 203 -2.53 15.00 -7.35
C VAL A 203 -2.79 13.56 -6.91
N ALA A 204 -1.87 13.00 -6.12
CA ALA A 204 -2.11 11.76 -5.37
C ALA A 204 -2.33 12.12 -3.90
N THR A 205 -3.49 11.79 -3.40
CA THR A 205 -3.99 12.24 -2.09
C THR A 205 -3.87 11.17 -0.99
N GLY A 206 -3.46 9.94 -1.36
CA GLY A 206 -3.67 8.81 -0.45
C GLY A 206 -5.13 8.74 -0.03
N ASP A 207 -5.38 8.37 1.20
CA ASP A 207 -6.73 8.19 1.75
C ASP A 207 -7.42 9.48 2.21
N LEU A 208 -6.85 10.65 1.89
CA LEU A 208 -7.58 11.91 2.07
C LEU A 208 -8.76 12.06 1.13
N VAL A 209 -8.75 11.38 -0.02
CA VAL A 209 -9.87 11.33 -0.97
C VAL A 209 -10.10 9.88 -1.38
N VAL A 210 -11.16 9.28 -0.87
CA VAL A 210 -11.53 7.87 -1.12
C VAL A 210 -12.98 7.79 -1.59
N SER A 211 -13.25 6.92 -2.54
CA SER A 211 -14.58 6.61 -3.03
C SER A 211 -14.88 5.12 -2.80
N PRO A 212 -16.09 4.73 -2.40
CA PRO A 212 -17.27 5.58 -2.12
C PRO A 212 -17.27 6.17 -0.71
N VAL A 213 -16.54 5.60 0.25
CA VAL A 213 -16.52 6.02 1.66
C VAL A 213 -15.12 5.88 2.22
N PRO A 214 -14.57 6.93 2.87
CA PRO A 214 -13.25 6.85 3.50
C PRO A 214 -13.27 5.96 4.74
N TYR A 215 -12.15 5.27 4.99
CA TYR A 215 -11.91 4.60 6.25
C TYR A 215 -11.46 5.63 7.30
N ALA A 216 -12.36 6.00 8.19
CA ALA A 216 -12.16 7.12 9.12
C ALA A 216 -11.76 6.69 10.56
N TYR A 217 -11.30 5.46 10.74
CA TYR A 217 -10.87 4.97 12.06
C TYR A 217 -9.57 5.67 12.49
N ASN A 218 -9.57 6.28 13.68
CA ASN A 218 -8.49 7.12 14.20
C ASN A 218 -8.18 8.38 13.35
N SER A 219 -9.08 8.79 12.48
CA SER A 219 -8.95 10.01 11.69
C SER A 219 -9.25 11.26 12.53
N SER A 220 -9.05 12.42 11.93
CA SER A 220 -9.32 13.73 12.51
C SER A 220 -10.38 14.50 11.68
N PRO A 221 -11.68 14.11 11.72
CA PRO A 221 -12.69 14.66 10.81
C PRO A 221 -12.87 16.18 10.92
N GLY A 222 -12.56 16.77 12.08
CA GLY A 222 -12.65 18.23 12.28
C GLY A 222 -11.53 19.03 11.61
N SER A 223 -10.46 18.38 11.16
CA SER A 223 -9.33 19.01 10.48
C SER A 223 -9.03 18.43 9.08
N TRP A 224 -9.80 17.45 8.69
CA TRP A 224 -9.70 16.75 7.41
C TRP A 224 -10.29 17.56 6.23
#